data_0bdade797833ae4bd2e30af69e8b6c3b
#
_entry.id   0bdade797833ae4bd2e30af69e8b6c3b
#
_cell.length_a   1.000
_cell.length_b   1.000
_cell.length_c   1.000
_cell.angle_alpha   90.00
_cell.angle_beta   90.00
_cell.angle_gamma   90.00
#
_symmetry.space_group_name_H-M   'P 1'
#
loop_
_entity.id
_entity.type
_entity.pdbx_description
1 polymer ?
#
loop_
_entity_poly.entity_id
_entity_poly.type
_entity_poly.pdbx_seq_one_letter_code
_entity_poly.pdbx_strand_id
1 'polypeptide(L)'
;YVIFPVIDCGMVVGYVSRHTWPKEEIDTYNRKTKYKGEYKILRYRNSTENDFSKLLYNYDAVRKDGTDTVIVAEGVFDVIALTRKLELYDNPHIAAVATFGKKISDVQIYKLQSKGVRTVVIGYDGDAVEAVKRAAERLRPYFEVFIADIADADKDWDELAETEVYGIFAYRLLSVLEYKLKKVQER
;
A
#
# COMPACT_ATOMS: atom_id res chain seq x y z
N TYR A 1 -12.27 -4.10 -17.18
CA TYR A 1 -11.61 -3.65 -15.94
C TYR A 1 -12.32 -4.19 -14.70
N VAL A 2 -11.53 -4.62 -13.74
CA VAL A 2 -12.01 -4.83 -12.37
C VAL A 2 -11.92 -3.50 -11.63
N ILE A 3 -13.01 -3.11 -10.95
CA ILE A 3 -13.14 -1.81 -10.28
C ILE A 3 -13.07 -2.03 -8.77
N PHE A 4 -12.23 -1.25 -8.12
CA PHE A 4 -12.06 -1.22 -6.67
C PHE A 4 -12.57 0.14 -6.16
N PRO A 5 -13.72 0.20 -5.48
CA PRO A 5 -14.21 1.45 -4.93
C PRO A 5 -13.27 1.97 -3.85
N VAL A 6 -13.06 3.29 -3.84
CA VAL A 6 -12.38 3.98 -2.74
C VAL A 6 -13.47 4.55 -1.85
N ILE A 7 -13.50 4.06 -0.61
CA ILE A 7 -14.50 4.43 0.38
C ILE A 7 -13.84 5.28 1.45
N ASP A 8 -14.44 6.40 1.80
CA ASP A 8 -13.98 7.31 2.84
C ASP A 8 -15.18 7.75 3.67
N CYS A 9 -15.18 7.42 4.96
CA CYS A 9 -16.28 7.69 5.89
C CYS A 9 -17.64 7.14 5.39
N GLY A 10 -17.66 5.92 4.89
CA GLY A 10 -18.86 5.22 4.40
C GLY A 10 -19.35 5.66 3.02
N MET A 11 -18.69 6.61 2.37
CA MET A 11 -19.06 7.10 1.03
C MET A 11 -18.07 6.64 -0.02
N VAL A 12 -18.57 6.23 -1.19
CA VAL A 12 -17.72 5.99 -2.35
C VAL A 12 -17.29 7.33 -2.91
N VAL A 13 -15.99 7.64 -2.77
CA VAL A 13 -15.40 8.92 -3.21
C VAL A 13 -14.62 8.79 -4.52
N GLY A 14 -14.39 7.58 -5.01
CA GLY A 14 -13.70 7.34 -6.26
C GLY A 14 -13.49 5.86 -6.50
N TYR A 15 -12.66 5.55 -7.48
CA TYR A 15 -12.30 4.17 -7.78
C TYR A 15 -10.88 4.07 -8.36
N VAL A 16 -10.28 2.92 -8.12
CA VAL A 16 -9.12 2.42 -8.86
C VAL A 16 -9.60 1.26 -9.71
N SER A 17 -9.16 1.17 -10.95
CA SER A 17 -9.48 0.02 -11.79
C SER A 17 -8.24 -0.55 -12.46
N ARG A 18 -8.22 -1.87 -12.62
CA ARG A 18 -7.14 -2.60 -13.27
C ARG A 18 -7.70 -3.41 -14.43
N HIS A 19 -7.03 -3.34 -15.57
CA HIS A 19 -7.36 -4.16 -16.73
C HIS A 19 -7.16 -5.64 -16.42
N THR A 20 -8.06 -6.50 -16.92
CA THR A 20 -8.02 -7.95 -16.69
C THR A 20 -6.90 -8.65 -17.45
N TRP A 21 -6.41 -8.03 -18.53
CA TRP A 21 -5.29 -8.60 -19.28
C TRP A 21 -3.97 -8.48 -18.53
N PRO A 22 -3.06 -9.47 -18.68
CA PRO A 22 -1.68 -9.36 -18.25
C PRO A 22 -0.96 -8.15 -18.90
N LYS A 23 0.09 -7.68 -18.24
CA LYS A 23 0.88 -6.53 -18.72
C LYS A 23 1.42 -6.76 -20.14
N GLU A 24 1.91 -7.96 -20.40
CA GLU A 24 2.51 -8.37 -21.69
C GLU A 24 1.51 -8.32 -22.84
N GLU A 25 0.26 -8.69 -22.57
CA GLU A 25 -0.82 -8.61 -23.57
C GLU A 25 -1.18 -7.15 -23.87
N ILE A 26 -1.31 -6.31 -22.84
CA ILE A 26 -1.57 -4.88 -22.98
C ILE A 26 -0.44 -4.23 -23.80
N ASP A 27 0.81 -4.49 -23.46
CA ASP A 27 1.98 -3.94 -24.14
C ASP A 27 2.06 -4.40 -25.59
N THR A 28 1.72 -5.67 -25.85
CA THR A 28 1.68 -6.24 -27.20
C THR A 28 0.57 -5.59 -28.01
N TYR A 29 -0.63 -5.44 -27.45
CA TYR A 29 -1.75 -4.75 -28.11
C TYR A 29 -1.38 -3.30 -28.43
N ASN A 30 -0.86 -2.56 -27.44
CA ASN A 30 -0.50 -1.15 -27.59
C ASN A 30 0.63 -0.93 -28.61
N ARG A 31 1.56 -1.88 -28.77
CA ARG A 31 2.59 -1.83 -29.82
C ARG A 31 2.04 -2.08 -31.23
N LYS A 32 1.05 -2.97 -31.35
CA LYS A 32 0.41 -3.32 -32.64
C LYS A 32 -0.62 -2.29 -33.08
N THR A 33 -1.17 -1.50 -32.17
CA THR A 33 -2.20 -0.52 -32.46
C THR A 33 -1.61 0.67 -33.23
N LYS A 34 -2.13 0.94 -34.41
CA LYS A 34 -1.69 2.05 -35.29
C LYS A 34 -2.02 3.43 -34.71
N TYR A 35 -3.01 3.49 -33.84
CA TYR A 35 -3.48 4.73 -33.24
C TYR A 35 -2.80 4.93 -31.89
N LYS A 36 -2.12 6.06 -31.73
CA LYS A 36 -1.54 6.49 -30.45
C LYS A 36 -2.54 7.39 -29.72
N GLY A 37 -2.63 7.29 -28.41
CA GLY A 37 -3.49 8.16 -27.59
C GLY A 37 -4.79 7.49 -27.18
N GLU A 38 -5.95 7.94 -27.70
CA GLU A 38 -7.28 7.54 -27.22
C GLU A 38 -7.58 6.03 -27.23
N TYR A 39 -6.95 5.29 -28.13
CA TYR A 39 -7.14 3.83 -28.26
C TYR A 39 -6.14 2.99 -27.48
N LYS A 40 -5.25 3.63 -26.73
CA LYS A 40 -4.29 2.91 -25.92
C LYS A 40 -4.96 2.31 -24.70
N ILE A 41 -4.78 1.00 -24.49
CA ILE A 41 -5.23 0.34 -23.27
C ILE A 41 -4.27 0.71 -22.12
N LEU A 42 -4.83 1.21 -21.03
CA LEU A 42 -4.10 1.48 -19.80
C LEU A 42 -4.26 0.30 -18.85
N ARG A 43 -3.17 -0.12 -18.20
CA ARG A 43 -3.21 -1.16 -17.16
C ARG A 43 -4.08 -0.74 -15.98
N TYR A 44 -4.05 0.53 -15.64
CA TYR A 44 -4.87 1.14 -14.58
C TYR A 44 -5.63 2.34 -15.14
N ARG A 45 -6.88 2.48 -14.69
CA ARG A 45 -7.71 3.67 -14.91
C ARG A 45 -8.36 4.03 -13.58
N ASN A 46 -8.06 5.20 -13.08
CA ASN A 46 -8.60 5.70 -11.83
C ASN A 46 -9.59 6.83 -12.11
N SER A 47 -10.51 7.08 -11.18
CA SER A 47 -11.34 8.28 -11.24
C SER A 47 -10.46 9.54 -11.28
N THR A 48 -10.82 10.51 -12.11
CA THR A 48 -10.00 11.71 -12.38
C THR A 48 -10.39 12.91 -11.52
N GLU A 49 -11.55 12.86 -10.89
CA GLU A 49 -12.12 13.98 -10.11
C GLU A 49 -11.64 14.01 -8.65
N ASN A 50 -10.76 13.08 -8.26
CA ASN A 50 -10.31 12.93 -6.88
C ASN A 50 -8.82 13.20 -6.73
N ASP A 51 -8.48 13.86 -5.66
CA ASP A 51 -7.10 13.99 -5.21
C ASP A 51 -6.74 12.79 -4.33
N PHE A 52 -6.21 11.73 -4.96
CA PHE A 52 -5.79 10.52 -4.26
C PHE A 52 -4.74 10.75 -3.18
N SER A 53 -4.01 11.87 -3.22
CA SER A 53 -3.07 12.22 -2.15
C SER A 53 -3.76 12.55 -0.82
N LYS A 54 -5.08 12.77 -0.84
CA LYS A 54 -5.91 13.02 0.36
C LYS A 54 -6.68 11.79 0.84
N LEU A 55 -6.60 10.70 0.09
CA LEU A 55 -7.37 9.48 0.34
C LEU A 55 -6.44 8.35 0.80
N LEU A 56 -6.99 7.40 1.52
CA LEU A 56 -6.37 6.11 1.81
C LEU A 56 -7.33 5.01 1.34
N TYR A 57 -6.82 4.05 0.57
CA TYR A 57 -7.61 2.86 0.26
C TYR A 57 -7.85 2.06 1.54
N ASN A 58 -9.06 1.51 1.68
CA ASN A 58 -9.49 0.76 2.86
C ASN A 58 -9.46 1.55 4.19
N TYR A 59 -9.62 2.88 4.12
CA TYR A 59 -9.57 3.75 5.31
C TYR A 59 -10.64 3.41 6.35
N ASP A 60 -11.81 2.94 5.92
CA ASP A 60 -12.92 2.63 6.82
C ASP A 60 -12.67 1.37 7.68
N ALA A 61 -11.70 0.53 7.28
CA ALA A 61 -11.23 -0.57 8.14
C ALA A 61 -10.46 -0.06 9.37
N VAL A 62 -9.93 1.17 9.33
CA VAL A 62 -9.29 1.81 10.48
C VAL A 62 -10.39 2.31 11.42
N ARG A 63 -10.65 1.59 12.49
CA ARG A 63 -11.69 1.91 13.49
C ARG A 63 -11.18 2.97 14.45
N LYS A 64 -11.97 4.03 14.64
CA LYS A 64 -11.62 5.09 15.58
C LYS A 64 -11.50 4.50 17.01
N ASP A 65 -10.42 4.83 17.69
CA ASP A 65 -10.08 4.37 19.04
C ASP A 65 -10.07 2.84 19.24
N GLY A 66 -10.09 2.09 18.13
CA GLY A 66 -10.00 0.63 18.11
C GLY A 66 -8.73 0.14 17.43
N THR A 67 -8.47 0.63 16.20
CA THR A 67 -7.28 0.26 15.44
C THR A 67 -6.09 1.08 15.91
N ASP A 68 -5.13 0.44 16.56
CA ASP A 68 -3.91 1.08 17.04
C ASP A 68 -2.72 0.90 16.09
N THR A 69 -2.75 -0.10 15.24
CA THR A 69 -1.68 -0.44 14.30
C THR A 69 -2.20 -0.43 12.86
N VAL A 70 -1.50 0.29 11.99
CA VAL A 70 -1.85 0.35 10.56
C VAL A 70 -0.66 -0.06 9.70
N ILE A 71 -0.89 -1.00 8.78
CA ILE A 71 0.05 -1.36 7.73
C ILE A 71 -0.21 -0.44 6.55
N VAL A 72 0.81 0.33 6.14
CA VAL A 72 0.73 1.27 5.01
C VAL A 72 1.43 0.66 3.81
N ALA A 73 0.67 0.33 2.78
CA ALA A 73 1.15 -0.22 1.51
C ALA A 73 1.06 0.81 0.37
N GLU A 74 1.60 0.46 -0.81
CA GLU A 74 1.59 1.35 -1.97
C GLU A 74 0.26 1.34 -2.70
N GLY A 75 -0.29 0.17 -2.95
CA GLY A 75 -1.41 -0.05 -3.84
C GLY A 75 -2.56 -0.87 -3.25
N VAL A 76 -3.65 -0.88 -4.01
CA VAL A 76 -4.89 -1.60 -3.65
C VAL A 76 -4.65 -3.10 -3.51
N PHE A 77 -3.82 -3.68 -4.41
CA PHE A 77 -3.55 -5.11 -4.41
C PHE A 77 -2.75 -5.56 -3.21
N ASP A 78 -1.79 -4.74 -2.77
CA ASP A 78 -1.00 -5.01 -1.57
C ASP A 78 -1.90 -5.07 -0.33
N VAL A 79 -2.84 -4.12 -0.23
CA VAL A 79 -3.82 -4.10 0.87
C VAL A 79 -4.71 -5.33 0.84
N ILE A 80 -5.18 -5.75 -0.33
CA ILE A 80 -6.01 -6.96 -0.47
C ILE A 80 -5.20 -8.20 -0.07
N ALA A 81 -3.94 -8.31 -0.55
CA ALA A 81 -3.06 -9.42 -0.23
C ALA A 81 -2.75 -9.49 1.27
N LEU A 82 -2.36 -8.36 1.87
CA LEU A 82 -2.06 -8.27 3.30
C LEU A 82 -3.29 -8.55 4.16
N THR A 83 -4.46 -7.97 3.80
CA THR A 83 -5.70 -8.20 4.54
C THR A 83 -6.10 -9.67 4.53
N ARG A 84 -5.96 -10.35 3.39
CA ARG A 84 -6.25 -11.78 3.26
C ARG A 84 -5.25 -12.65 4.01
N LYS A 85 -3.94 -12.44 3.78
CA LYS A 85 -2.87 -13.30 4.29
C LYS A 85 -2.62 -13.15 5.79
N LEU A 86 -3.00 -12.00 6.35
CA LEU A 86 -2.92 -11.73 7.80
C LEU A 86 -4.30 -11.80 8.50
N GLU A 87 -5.35 -12.23 7.77
CA GLU A 87 -6.72 -12.37 8.28
C GLU A 87 -7.26 -11.09 8.97
N LEU A 88 -7.04 -9.93 8.34
CA LEU A 88 -7.35 -8.62 8.96
C LEU A 88 -8.82 -8.17 8.79
N TYR A 89 -9.68 -8.92 8.11
CA TYR A 89 -11.06 -8.49 7.81
C TYR A 89 -11.85 -8.06 9.04
N ASP A 90 -11.76 -8.82 10.12
CA ASP A 90 -12.47 -8.59 11.37
C ASP A 90 -11.54 -8.19 12.52
N ASN A 91 -10.27 -7.91 12.23
CA ASN A 91 -9.31 -7.52 13.25
C ASN A 91 -9.62 -6.10 13.74
N PRO A 92 -9.95 -5.88 15.01
CA PRO A 92 -10.26 -4.54 15.51
C PRO A 92 -9.02 -3.66 15.71
N HIS A 93 -7.83 -4.27 15.85
CA HIS A 93 -6.61 -3.60 16.27
C HIS A 93 -5.65 -3.28 15.12
N ILE A 94 -5.71 -4.08 14.04
CA ILE A 94 -4.78 -3.95 12.91
C ILE A 94 -5.59 -3.80 11.61
N ALA A 95 -5.22 -2.81 10.79
CA ALA A 95 -5.76 -2.64 9.46
C ALA A 95 -4.65 -2.38 8.44
N ALA A 96 -4.87 -2.75 7.17
CA ALA A 96 -4.00 -2.38 6.06
C ALA A 96 -4.67 -1.30 5.20
N VAL A 97 -3.89 -0.28 4.80
CA VAL A 97 -4.34 0.83 3.93
C VAL A 97 -3.32 1.10 2.82
N ALA A 98 -3.75 1.67 1.69
CA ALA A 98 -2.81 2.12 0.66
C ALA A 98 -2.81 3.63 0.48
N THR A 99 -1.62 4.17 0.16
CA THR A 99 -1.36 5.59 -0.12
C THR A 99 -1.51 5.96 -1.59
N PHE A 100 -1.86 5.00 -2.45
CA PHE A 100 -1.91 5.14 -3.92
C PHE A 100 -0.58 5.55 -4.54
N GLY A 101 0.51 5.00 -4.04
CA GLY A 101 1.89 5.18 -4.50
C GLY A 101 2.90 5.31 -3.35
N LYS A 102 4.15 5.59 -3.70
CA LYS A 102 5.32 5.55 -2.79
C LYS A 102 5.49 6.82 -1.92
N LYS A 103 4.40 7.58 -1.69
CA LYS A 103 4.44 8.80 -0.86
C LYS A 103 3.24 8.86 0.06
N ILE A 104 3.48 9.15 1.33
CA ILE A 104 2.42 9.49 2.27
C ILE A 104 2.33 11.01 2.43
N SER A 105 1.11 11.58 2.33
CA SER A 105 0.85 13.01 2.47
C SER A 105 0.54 13.41 3.92
N ASP A 106 0.58 14.71 4.21
CA ASP A 106 0.20 15.23 5.53
C ASP A 106 -1.28 14.98 5.85
N VAL A 107 -2.14 15.02 4.83
CA VAL A 107 -3.57 14.70 5.00
C VAL A 107 -3.77 13.23 5.37
N GLN A 108 -3.05 12.32 4.73
CA GLN A 108 -3.10 10.89 5.05
C GLN A 108 -2.55 10.61 6.47
N ILE A 109 -1.46 11.28 6.86
CA ILE A 109 -0.92 11.22 8.23
C ILE A 109 -1.97 11.70 9.24
N TYR A 110 -2.58 12.88 9.00
CA TYR A 110 -3.62 13.43 9.86
C TYR A 110 -4.83 12.50 9.98
N LYS A 111 -5.24 11.85 8.89
CA LYS A 111 -6.32 10.86 8.90
C LYS A 111 -6.04 9.70 9.86
N LEU A 112 -4.83 9.15 9.83
CA LEU A 112 -4.44 8.06 10.74
C LEU A 112 -4.40 8.54 12.19
N GLN A 113 -3.85 9.72 12.44
CA GLN A 113 -3.85 10.32 13.79
C GLN A 113 -5.27 10.54 14.33
N SER A 114 -6.18 11.03 13.49
CA SER A 114 -7.57 11.31 13.87
C SER A 114 -8.37 10.06 14.27
N LYS A 115 -7.90 8.88 13.85
CA LYS A 115 -8.46 7.56 14.24
C LYS A 115 -7.84 6.99 15.51
N GLY A 116 -6.80 7.61 16.07
CA GLY A 116 -6.11 7.12 17.26
C GLY A 116 -5.00 6.10 16.98
N VAL A 117 -4.56 5.98 15.72
CA VAL A 117 -3.44 5.10 15.34
C VAL A 117 -2.18 5.51 16.09
N ARG A 118 -1.46 4.53 16.63
CA ARG A 118 -0.20 4.71 17.37
C ARG A 118 1.00 4.14 16.65
N THR A 119 0.81 3.02 15.98
CA THR A 119 1.87 2.27 15.31
C THR A 119 1.60 2.21 13.82
N VAL A 120 2.61 2.51 13.02
CA VAL A 120 2.56 2.36 11.56
C VAL A 120 3.65 1.38 11.12
N VAL A 121 3.23 0.34 10.38
CA VAL A 121 4.14 -0.58 9.73
C VAL A 121 4.19 -0.22 8.24
N ILE A 122 5.36 0.18 7.74
CA ILE A 122 5.56 0.46 6.31
C ILE A 122 5.74 -0.88 5.60
N GLY A 123 4.80 -1.22 4.73
CA GLY A 123 4.80 -2.40 3.88
C GLY A 123 4.83 -2.01 2.40
N TYR A 124 5.85 -1.26 1.97
CA TYR A 124 6.10 -0.96 0.56
C TYR A 124 6.84 -2.12 -0.11
N ASP A 125 6.79 -2.17 -1.44
CA ASP A 125 7.46 -3.21 -2.21
C ASP A 125 8.98 -3.22 -2.01
N GLY A 126 9.63 -4.37 -2.23
CA GLY A 126 11.04 -4.58 -1.92
C GLY A 126 12.00 -3.65 -2.67
N ASP A 127 11.60 -3.14 -3.85
CA ASP A 127 12.38 -2.19 -4.66
C ASP A 127 12.31 -0.73 -4.14
N ALA A 128 11.41 -0.44 -3.19
CA ALA A 128 11.07 0.92 -2.76
C ALA A 128 11.96 1.51 -1.65
N VAL A 129 13.23 1.09 -1.52
CA VAL A 129 14.13 1.43 -0.40
C VAL A 129 14.15 2.92 -0.04
N GLU A 130 14.32 3.80 -1.02
CA GLU A 130 14.38 5.25 -0.77
C GLU A 130 13.01 5.85 -0.42
N ALA A 131 11.93 5.24 -0.92
CA ALA A 131 10.57 5.65 -0.56
C ALA A 131 10.24 5.23 0.89
N VAL A 132 10.63 4.02 1.31
CA VAL A 132 10.51 3.54 2.69
C VAL A 132 11.23 4.47 3.66
N LYS A 133 12.48 4.86 3.37
CA LYS A 133 13.24 5.80 4.22
C LYS A 133 12.54 7.14 4.36
N ARG A 134 12.07 7.73 3.24
CA ARG A 134 11.33 9.00 3.26
C ARG A 134 10.01 8.90 4.01
N ALA A 135 9.26 7.82 3.81
CA ALA A 135 8.01 7.58 4.54
C ALA A 135 8.27 7.44 6.04
N ALA A 136 9.30 6.68 6.43
CA ALA A 136 9.67 6.50 7.82
C ALA A 136 10.03 7.84 8.50
N GLU A 137 10.81 8.69 7.83
CA GLU A 137 11.17 10.01 8.36
C GLU A 137 9.95 10.93 8.55
N ARG A 138 8.97 10.85 7.64
CA ARG A 138 7.73 11.62 7.75
C ARG A 138 6.79 11.11 8.84
N LEU A 139 6.75 9.80 9.08
CA LEU A 139 5.84 9.16 10.03
C LEU A 139 6.34 9.19 11.47
N ARG A 140 7.67 9.07 11.69
CA ARG A 140 8.28 9.03 13.03
C ARG A 140 7.91 10.16 14.00
N PRO A 141 7.65 11.40 13.57
CA PRO A 141 7.21 12.45 14.50
C PRO A 141 5.83 12.19 15.12
N TYR A 142 5.04 11.30 14.54
CA TYR A 142 3.63 11.11 14.86
C TYR A 142 3.29 9.71 15.35
N PHE A 143 4.09 8.70 14.96
CA PHE A 143 3.81 7.28 15.22
C PHE A 143 5.08 6.53 15.64
N GLU A 144 4.89 5.42 16.31
CA GLU A 144 5.89 4.37 16.37
C GLU A 144 5.94 3.70 14.99
N VAL A 145 7.16 3.61 14.38
CA VAL A 145 7.30 3.18 12.98
C VAL A 145 8.15 1.94 12.87
N PHE A 146 7.58 0.90 12.28
CA PHE A 146 8.27 -0.31 11.86
C PHE A 146 8.24 -0.48 10.35
N ILE A 147 9.10 -1.36 9.84
CA ILE A 147 9.21 -1.67 8.41
C ILE A 147 9.09 -3.18 8.24
N ALA A 148 8.15 -3.58 7.40
CA ALA A 148 8.02 -4.93 6.91
C ALA A 148 8.83 -5.04 5.61
N ASP A 149 10.03 -5.62 5.70
CA ASP A 149 10.98 -5.67 4.59
C ASP A 149 10.83 -6.99 3.80
N ILE A 150 10.43 -6.89 2.54
CA ILE A 150 10.44 -8.01 1.60
C ILE A 150 11.89 -8.23 1.18
N ALA A 151 12.42 -9.43 1.44
CA ALA A 151 13.83 -9.75 1.16
C ALA A 151 14.10 -9.83 -0.36
N ASP A 152 13.13 -10.29 -1.13
CA ASP A 152 13.20 -10.39 -2.59
C ASP A 152 12.59 -9.13 -3.22
N ALA A 153 13.44 -8.25 -3.77
CA ALA A 153 13.03 -6.98 -4.34
C ALA A 153 12.12 -7.11 -5.59
N ASP A 154 12.11 -8.27 -6.21
CA ASP A 154 11.30 -8.53 -7.42
C ASP A 154 9.89 -9.05 -7.09
N LYS A 155 9.57 -9.26 -5.80
CA LYS A 155 8.28 -9.76 -5.34
C LYS A 155 7.40 -8.70 -4.72
N ASP A 156 6.11 -8.80 -5.03
CA ASP A 156 5.01 -8.06 -4.39
C ASP A 156 4.42 -8.86 -3.23
N TRP A 157 3.62 -8.23 -2.35
CA TRP A 157 2.89 -8.90 -1.27
C TRP A 157 1.96 -10.02 -1.75
N ASP A 158 1.43 -9.90 -2.97
CA ASP A 158 0.56 -10.92 -3.56
C ASP A 158 1.32 -12.19 -3.96
N GLU A 159 2.59 -12.07 -4.34
CA GLU A 159 3.44 -13.17 -4.80
C GLU A 159 4.08 -13.97 -3.66
N LEU A 160 4.18 -13.41 -2.45
CA LEU A 160 4.71 -14.11 -1.29
C LEU A 160 3.73 -15.18 -0.78
N ALA A 161 4.25 -16.29 -0.26
CA ALA A 161 3.43 -17.27 0.43
C ALA A 161 2.85 -16.67 1.74
N GLU A 162 1.67 -17.14 2.16
CA GLU A 162 1.01 -16.67 3.38
C GLU A 162 1.90 -16.82 4.62
N THR A 163 2.61 -17.96 4.71
CA THR A 163 3.57 -18.22 5.80
C THR A 163 4.76 -17.27 5.81
N GLU A 164 5.19 -16.80 4.63
CA GLU A 164 6.26 -15.80 4.51
C GLU A 164 5.78 -14.43 5.01
N VAL A 165 4.60 -14.01 4.57
CA VAL A 165 3.97 -12.76 5.01
C VAL A 165 3.77 -12.79 6.52
N TYR A 166 3.15 -13.84 7.05
CA TYR A 166 2.99 -14.01 8.50
C TYR A 166 4.33 -13.94 9.24
N GLY A 167 5.36 -14.62 8.74
CA GLY A 167 6.70 -14.61 9.34
C GLY A 167 7.35 -13.22 9.35
N ILE A 168 7.09 -12.37 8.35
CA ILE A 168 7.57 -10.97 8.34
C ILE A 168 6.90 -10.17 9.45
N PHE A 169 5.58 -10.21 9.53
CA PHE A 169 4.83 -9.38 10.48
C PHE A 169 4.92 -9.88 11.93
N ALA A 170 5.03 -11.19 12.16
CA ALA A 170 5.12 -11.75 13.50
C ALA A 170 6.53 -11.69 14.11
N TYR A 171 7.60 -11.78 13.29
CA TYR A 171 8.94 -12.01 13.82
C TYR A 171 10.06 -11.17 13.20
N ARG A 172 9.81 -10.45 12.11
CA ARG A 172 10.86 -9.81 11.30
C ARG A 172 10.61 -8.35 11.01
N LEU A 173 9.72 -7.70 11.76
CA LEU A 173 9.56 -6.24 11.66
C LEU A 173 10.85 -5.57 12.11
N LEU A 174 11.30 -4.59 11.33
CA LEU A 174 12.53 -3.85 11.60
C LEU A 174 12.17 -2.45 12.12
N SER A 175 12.89 -1.98 13.12
CA SER A 175 12.91 -0.56 13.43
C SER A 175 13.53 0.22 12.24
N VAL A 176 13.28 1.52 12.20
CA VAL A 176 13.86 2.39 11.14
C VAL A 176 15.38 2.34 11.12
N LEU A 177 16.02 2.20 12.30
CA LEU A 177 17.48 2.12 12.40
C LEU A 177 17.99 0.77 11.85
N GLU A 178 17.39 -0.34 12.26
CA GLU A 178 17.76 -1.67 11.78
C GLU A 178 17.59 -1.79 10.27
N TYR A 179 16.50 -1.25 9.72
CA TYR A 179 16.30 -1.21 8.27
C TYR A 179 17.41 -0.41 7.55
N LYS A 180 17.74 0.78 8.06
CA LYS A 180 18.81 1.61 7.47
C LYS A 180 20.15 0.87 7.51
N LEU A 181 20.50 0.23 8.62
CA LEU A 181 21.74 -0.54 8.76
C LEU A 181 21.77 -1.74 7.81
N LYS A 182 20.68 -2.51 7.74
CA LYS A 182 20.56 -3.64 6.82
C LYS A 182 20.79 -3.20 5.36
N LYS A 183 20.13 -2.12 4.91
CA LYS A 183 20.26 -1.63 3.52
C LYS A 183 21.63 -0.98 3.21
N VAL A 184 22.45 -0.68 4.21
CA VAL A 184 23.86 -0.29 4.01
C VAL A 184 24.74 -1.53 3.82
N GLN A 185 24.44 -2.64 4.52
CA GLN A 185 25.22 -3.88 4.43
C GLN A 185 24.95 -4.66 3.13
N GLU A 186 23.76 -4.46 2.52
CA GLU A 186 23.36 -5.09 1.26
C GLU A 186 23.91 -4.39 0.01
N ARG A 187 24.66 -3.27 0.15
CA ARG A 187 25.30 -2.52 -0.94
C ARG A 187 26.72 -2.99 -1.19
#